data_01e17a0fccc398bd4a937039a83f1eb9
#
_entry.id   01e17a0fccc398bd4a937039a83f1eb9
#
_cell.length_a   1.000
_cell.length_b   1.000
_cell.length_c   1.000
_cell.angle_alpha   90.00
_cell.angle_beta   90.00
_cell.angle_gamma   90.00
#
_symmetry.space_group_name_H-M   'P 1'
#
loop_
_entity.id
_entity.type
_entity.pdbx_description
1 polymer ?
#
loop_
_entity_poly.entity_id
_entity_poly.type
_entity_poly.pdbx_seq_one_letter_code
_entity_poly.pdbx_strand_id
1 'polypeptide(L)'
;HVLFRRQRQMCIRDRGKSLEVIKDLGNAKMVCERYNLDKVVGTHAIGHARMATESGVDIKSAHPFWGYPFSDVSVVHNGQLTNYWNNRRALENKGMRFMSECDSELIAVYIAQKMREGATLEDGMKESLTGLDGVFTYFVATKDSLGMAKDTMAAKPLVLYESDDLVAMGSEEIAIRSILPQEIDT
;
A
#
# COMPACT_ATOMS: atom_id res chain seq x y z
N HIS A 1 -4.37 -8.95 -5.18
CA HIS A 1 -2.95 -9.03 -4.85
C HIS A 1 -2.77 -8.78 -3.36
N VAL A 2 -2.20 -9.72 -2.65
CA VAL A 2 -1.96 -9.69 -1.21
C VAL A 2 -0.48 -9.42 -0.98
N LEU A 3 -0.19 -8.60 0.01
CA LEU A 3 1.11 -8.07 0.27
C LEU A 3 1.75 -8.59 1.53
N PHE A 4 2.94 -9.16 1.37
CA PHE A 4 3.85 -9.51 2.47
C PHE A 4 5.30 -9.33 2.01
N ARG A 5 6.25 -8.99 2.86
CA ARG A 5 7.67 -8.90 2.52
C ARG A 5 8.52 -9.91 3.28
N ARG A 6 9.42 -10.59 2.55
CA ARG A 6 10.52 -11.38 3.10
C ARG A 6 11.87 -10.81 2.69
N GLN A 7 12.69 -10.40 3.63
CA GLN A 7 14.11 -10.25 3.37
C GLN A 7 14.76 -11.63 3.34
N ARG A 8 15.40 -11.98 2.21
CA ARG A 8 16.35 -13.09 2.20
C ARG A 8 17.57 -12.67 3.02
N GLN A 9 17.52 -12.90 4.31
CA GLN A 9 18.72 -13.05 5.11
C GLN A 9 18.81 -14.49 5.55
N MET A 10 19.91 -15.13 5.19
CA MET A 10 20.32 -16.35 5.86
C MET A 10 20.47 -16.05 7.36
N CYS A 11 19.73 -16.80 8.18
CA CYS A 11 19.87 -16.88 9.62
C CYS A 11 19.81 -15.56 10.40
N ILE A 12 18.59 -15.16 10.76
CA ILE A 12 18.18 -14.85 12.14
C ILE A 12 16.67 -14.65 12.09
N ARG A 13 15.94 -15.44 12.87
CA ARG A 13 14.50 -15.30 13.10
C ARG A 13 14.26 -14.07 13.99
N ASP A 14 14.12 -12.90 13.40
CA ASP A 14 13.55 -11.75 14.07
C ASP A 14 12.17 -11.48 13.47
N ARG A 15 11.14 -11.90 14.19
CA ARG A 15 9.75 -11.61 13.88
C ARG A 15 9.57 -10.08 13.98
N GLY A 16 9.06 -9.45 12.92
CA GLY A 16 8.62 -8.05 12.96
C GLY A 16 9.63 -6.98 12.55
N LYS A 17 10.78 -7.32 11.93
CA LYS A 17 11.80 -6.33 11.54
C LYS A 17 11.87 -6.02 10.04
N SER A 18 11.00 -6.58 9.22
CA SER A 18 11.02 -6.37 7.77
C SER A 18 9.65 -6.43 7.14
N LEU A 19 9.47 -5.69 6.07
CA LEU A 19 8.29 -5.73 5.22
C LEU A 19 8.50 -6.74 4.09
N GLU A 20 7.58 -7.69 3.87
CA GLU A 20 7.62 -8.63 2.73
C GLU A 20 6.58 -8.24 1.68
N VAL A 21 6.99 -8.09 0.42
CA VAL A 21 6.10 -7.75 -0.69
C VAL A 21 5.98 -8.91 -1.66
N ILE A 22 4.76 -9.36 -1.90
CA ILE A 22 4.42 -10.36 -2.89
C ILE A 22 3.51 -9.73 -3.94
N LYS A 23 3.93 -9.82 -5.21
CA LYS A 23 3.16 -9.35 -6.37
C LYS A 23 3.09 -10.48 -7.37
N ASP A 24 1.89 -10.79 -7.86
CA ASP A 24 1.71 -11.76 -8.94
C ASP A 24 0.42 -11.49 -9.71
N LEU A 25 0.32 -12.10 -10.89
CA LEU A 25 -0.89 -12.13 -11.71
C LEU A 25 -1.74 -13.33 -11.31
N GLY A 26 -3.04 -13.12 -11.23
CA GLY A 26 -3.99 -14.14 -10.87
C GLY A 26 -4.95 -13.70 -9.76
N ASN A 27 -5.81 -14.60 -9.32
CA ASN A 27 -6.70 -14.32 -8.21
C ASN A 27 -5.99 -14.52 -6.85
N ALA A 28 -6.56 -13.96 -5.79
CA ALA A 28 -5.96 -13.99 -4.45
C ALA A 28 -5.70 -15.42 -3.95
N LYS A 29 -6.58 -16.39 -4.26
CA LYS A 29 -6.42 -17.79 -3.86
C LYS A 29 -5.17 -18.41 -4.49
N MET A 30 -4.97 -18.23 -5.80
CA MET A 30 -3.77 -18.72 -6.49
C MET A 30 -2.48 -18.12 -5.94
N VAL A 31 -2.49 -16.82 -5.63
CA VAL A 31 -1.32 -16.13 -5.05
C VAL A 31 -1.06 -16.67 -3.63
N CYS A 32 -2.11 -16.82 -2.82
CA CYS A 32 -2.02 -17.39 -1.48
C CYS A 32 -1.39 -18.81 -1.49
N GLU A 33 -1.88 -19.69 -2.34
CA GLU A 33 -1.38 -21.05 -2.48
C GLU A 33 0.07 -21.10 -2.99
N ARG A 34 0.38 -20.29 -4.02
CA ARG A 34 1.72 -20.25 -4.65
C ARG A 34 2.80 -19.80 -3.67
N TYR A 35 2.50 -18.85 -2.83
CA TYR A 35 3.47 -18.23 -1.90
C TYR A 35 3.29 -18.69 -0.45
N ASN A 36 2.39 -19.64 -0.18
CA ASN A 36 2.07 -20.15 1.15
C ASN A 36 1.76 -19.01 2.15
N LEU A 37 0.87 -18.08 1.75
CA LEU A 37 0.56 -16.91 2.57
C LEU A 37 -0.12 -17.28 3.88
N ASP A 38 -0.76 -18.43 3.95
CA ASP A 38 -1.34 -19.04 5.16
C ASP A 38 -0.30 -19.33 6.26
N LYS A 39 0.99 -19.39 5.90
CA LYS A 39 2.09 -19.63 6.83
C LYS A 39 2.86 -18.35 7.21
N VAL A 40 2.49 -17.23 6.62
CA VAL A 40 3.13 -15.95 6.92
C VAL A 40 2.59 -15.40 8.24
N VAL A 41 3.48 -15.00 9.13
CA VAL A 41 3.15 -14.40 10.42
C VAL A 41 3.69 -12.99 10.44
N GLY A 42 2.83 -12.03 10.72
CA GLY A 42 3.16 -10.62 10.81
C GLY A 42 2.24 -9.89 11.80
N THR A 43 2.60 -8.67 12.15
CA THR A 43 1.79 -7.80 13.01
C THR A 43 0.72 -7.04 12.24
N HIS A 44 0.98 -6.74 10.96
CA HIS A 44 0.05 -6.07 10.08
C HIS A 44 0.33 -6.41 8.61
N ALA A 45 -0.67 -6.23 7.77
CA ALA A 45 -0.57 -6.47 6.33
C ALA A 45 -1.45 -5.49 5.55
N ILE A 46 -1.06 -5.18 4.33
CA ILE A 46 -1.90 -4.49 3.34
C ILE A 46 -2.05 -5.36 2.09
N GLY A 47 -3.19 -5.31 1.45
CA GLY A 47 -3.46 -6.09 0.25
C GLY A 47 -4.27 -5.30 -0.77
N HIS A 48 -4.13 -5.66 -2.04
CA HIS A 48 -4.88 -5.05 -3.13
C HIS A 48 -5.12 -6.03 -4.27
N ALA A 49 -6.37 -6.16 -4.68
CA ALA A 49 -6.75 -6.83 -5.91
C ALA A 49 -7.06 -5.75 -6.97
N ARG A 50 -6.22 -5.66 -8.00
CA ARG A 50 -6.38 -4.68 -9.07
C ARG A 50 -7.13 -5.26 -10.26
N MET A 51 -8.16 -4.53 -10.69
CA MET A 51 -8.70 -4.71 -12.04
C MET A 51 -8.11 -3.59 -12.93
N ALA A 52 -7.33 -3.96 -13.93
CA ALA A 52 -6.72 -2.97 -14.82
C ALA A 52 -7.77 -2.43 -15.80
N THR A 53 -7.91 -1.11 -15.88
CA THR A 53 -8.80 -0.43 -16.83
C THR A 53 -8.05 0.35 -17.91
N GLU A 54 -6.94 0.99 -17.55
CA GLU A 54 -6.23 1.90 -18.47
C GLU A 54 -4.73 1.61 -18.62
N SER A 55 -4.13 0.85 -17.71
CA SER A 55 -2.70 0.51 -17.77
C SER A 55 -2.48 -0.98 -18.00
N GLY A 56 -1.29 -1.32 -18.51
CA GLY A 56 -0.92 -2.69 -18.82
C GLY A 56 -1.10 -3.67 -17.65
N VAL A 57 -1.49 -4.89 -17.96
CA VAL A 57 -1.61 -5.98 -16.99
C VAL A 57 -0.25 -6.66 -16.89
N ASP A 58 0.62 -6.10 -16.06
CA ASP A 58 1.93 -6.65 -15.75
C ASP A 58 2.22 -6.58 -14.25
N ILE A 59 3.23 -7.34 -13.82
CA ILE A 59 3.63 -7.40 -12.40
C ILE A 59 4.20 -6.05 -11.92
N LYS A 60 4.83 -5.26 -12.78
CA LYS A 60 5.41 -3.97 -12.40
C LYS A 60 4.31 -2.97 -12.03
N SER A 61 3.23 -2.98 -12.79
CA SER A 61 2.06 -2.13 -12.58
C SER A 61 1.07 -2.66 -11.54
N ALA A 62 1.31 -3.84 -10.96
CA ALA A 62 0.50 -4.37 -9.88
C ALA A 62 0.89 -3.72 -8.54
N HIS A 63 -0.11 -3.58 -7.63
CA HIS A 63 0.16 -3.18 -6.25
C HIS A 63 0.86 -4.32 -5.49
N PRO A 64 1.59 -3.96 -4.50
CA PRO A 64 1.89 -2.63 -3.99
C PRO A 64 3.10 -1.96 -4.65
N PHE A 65 3.28 -0.71 -4.38
CA PHE A 65 4.42 0.05 -4.85
C PHE A 65 5.38 0.40 -3.72
N TRP A 66 6.67 0.35 -4.02
CA TRP A 66 7.74 0.72 -3.11
C TRP A 66 7.98 2.22 -3.09
N GLY A 67 8.20 2.77 -1.89
CA GLY A 67 8.72 4.11 -1.70
C GLY A 67 10.25 4.16 -1.78
N TYR A 68 10.84 3.89 -2.97
CA TYR A 68 12.29 3.99 -3.13
C TYR A 68 12.81 5.39 -2.70
N PRO A 69 13.95 5.51 -1.96
CA PRO A 69 14.96 4.47 -1.70
C PRO A 69 14.70 3.62 -0.45
N PHE A 70 13.61 3.80 0.26
CA PHE A 70 13.31 3.03 1.46
C PHE A 70 12.93 1.60 1.11
N SER A 71 13.46 0.65 1.87
CA SER A 71 13.18 -0.77 1.68
C SER A 71 11.98 -1.25 2.52
N ASP A 72 11.40 -0.38 3.32
CA ASP A 72 10.34 -0.68 4.28
C ASP A 72 9.13 0.26 4.17
N VAL A 73 8.96 0.95 3.05
CA VAL A 73 7.77 1.75 2.75
C VAL A 73 7.06 1.17 1.55
N SER A 74 5.80 0.79 1.71
CA SER A 74 5.00 0.20 0.64
C SER A 74 3.57 0.71 0.66
N VAL A 75 3.00 0.97 -0.52
CA VAL A 75 1.69 1.61 -0.69
C VAL A 75 0.77 0.77 -1.57
N VAL A 76 -0.50 0.66 -1.17
CA VAL A 76 -1.60 0.25 -2.05
C VAL A 76 -2.60 1.40 -2.17
N HIS A 77 -3.20 1.56 -3.33
CA HIS A 77 -4.03 2.71 -3.66
C HIS A 77 -5.26 2.29 -4.47
N ASN A 78 -6.39 2.87 -4.14
CA ASN A 78 -7.63 2.82 -4.93
C ASN A 78 -8.01 4.24 -5.31
N GLY A 79 -8.00 4.55 -6.59
CA GLY A 79 -8.32 5.87 -7.10
C GLY A 79 -7.57 6.25 -8.35
N GLN A 80 -7.53 7.55 -8.62
CA GLN A 80 -6.79 8.15 -9.74
C GLN A 80 -6.24 9.51 -9.33
N LEU A 81 -5.01 9.81 -9.71
CA LEU A 81 -4.36 11.10 -9.50
C LEU A 81 -4.42 11.93 -10.79
N THR A 82 -4.99 13.13 -10.69
CA THR A 82 -5.15 14.06 -11.83
C THR A 82 -3.87 14.83 -12.12
N ASN A 83 -3.03 15.06 -11.11
CA ASN A 83 -1.78 15.80 -11.25
C ASN A 83 -0.52 14.90 -11.35
N TYR A 84 -0.70 13.65 -11.79
CA TYR A 84 0.34 12.62 -11.86
C TYR A 84 1.59 13.10 -12.61
N TRP A 85 1.46 13.55 -13.84
CA TRP A 85 2.62 13.93 -14.68
C TRP A 85 3.40 15.12 -14.15
N ASN A 86 2.73 16.07 -13.51
CA ASN A 86 3.37 17.24 -12.93
C ASN A 86 4.21 16.85 -11.71
N ASN A 87 3.62 16.07 -10.81
CA ASN A 87 4.32 15.55 -9.63
C ASN A 87 5.45 14.60 -10.01
N ARG A 88 5.23 13.71 -10.99
CA ARG A 88 6.26 12.79 -11.45
C ARG A 88 7.51 13.53 -11.92
N ARG A 89 7.35 14.51 -12.82
CA ARG A 89 8.49 15.35 -13.29
C ARG A 89 9.19 16.07 -12.15
N ALA A 90 8.44 16.65 -11.22
CA ALA A 90 9.01 17.31 -10.06
C ALA A 90 9.85 16.36 -9.18
N LEU A 91 9.37 15.14 -8.96
CA LEU A 91 10.07 14.12 -8.20
C LEU A 91 11.29 13.56 -8.94
N GLU A 92 11.19 13.34 -10.26
CA GLU A 92 12.33 12.94 -11.10
C GLU A 92 13.43 14.01 -11.09
N ASN A 93 13.07 15.30 -11.15
CA ASN A 93 14.01 16.41 -11.02
C ASN A 93 14.72 16.45 -9.64
N LYS A 94 14.08 15.94 -8.60
CA LYS A 94 14.68 15.73 -7.27
C LYS A 94 15.50 14.45 -7.16
N GLY A 95 15.67 13.71 -8.26
CA GLY A 95 16.43 12.46 -8.31
C GLY A 95 15.68 11.23 -7.83
N MET A 96 14.34 11.29 -7.72
CA MET A 96 13.52 10.11 -7.46
C MET A 96 13.37 9.27 -8.72
N ARG A 97 13.13 7.96 -8.55
CA ARG A 97 13.01 7.01 -9.65
C ARG A 97 11.68 6.28 -9.58
N PHE A 98 11.13 5.99 -10.74
CA PHE A 98 9.91 5.24 -10.94
C PHE A 98 10.20 3.94 -11.69
N MET A 99 9.48 2.88 -11.35
CA MET A 99 9.59 1.56 -11.97
C MET A 99 8.45 1.27 -12.95
N SER A 100 7.36 2.04 -12.85
CA SER A 100 6.16 1.90 -13.67
C SER A 100 5.63 3.27 -14.11
N GLU A 101 4.56 3.26 -14.89
CA GLU A 101 3.77 4.45 -15.23
C GLU A 101 2.46 4.50 -14.47
N CYS A 102 2.32 3.71 -13.39
CA CYS A 102 1.14 3.70 -12.57
C CYS A 102 1.13 4.90 -11.62
N ASP A 103 0.03 5.61 -11.57
CA ASP A 103 -0.16 6.76 -10.67
C ASP A 103 -0.03 6.38 -9.18
N SER A 104 -0.37 5.16 -8.84
CA SER A 104 -0.25 4.64 -7.47
C SER A 104 1.20 4.60 -6.97
N GLU A 105 2.18 4.40 -7.86
CA GLU A 105 3.60 4.47 -7.51
C GLU A 105 3.99 5.88 -7.08
N LEU A 106 3.35 6.90 -7.66
CA LEU A 106 3.61 8.28 -7.31
C LEU A 106 3.40 8.55 -5.83
N ILE A 107 2.37 7.98 -5.21
CA ILE A 107 2.09 8.15 -3.78
C ILE A 107 3.26 7.61 -2.95
N ALA A 108 3.73 6.40 -3.27
CA ALA A 108 4.84 5.77 -2.56
C ALA A 108 6.13 6.60 -2.69
N VAL A 109 6.42 7.06 -3.90
CA VAL A 109 7.61 7.88 -4.19
C VAL A 109 7.51 9.28 -3.57
N TYR A 110 6.32 9.87 -3.54
CA TYR A 110 6.06 11.16 -2.90
C TYR A 110 6.34 11.09 -1.41
N ILE A 111 5.76 10.12 -0.71
CA ILE A 111 5.99 9.91 0.73
C ILE A 111 7.48 9.66 1.00
N ALA A 112 8.10 8.77 0.22
CA ALA A 112 9.52 8.47 0.35
C ALA A 112 10.41 9.70 0.16
N GLN A 113 10.07 10.59 -0.77
CA GLN A 113 10.79 11.81 -1.01
C GLN A 113 10.71 12.76 0.20
N LYS A 114 9.51 12.88 0.81
CA LYS A 114 9.35 13.69 2.04
C LYS A 114 10.15 13.11 3.21
N MET A 115 10.11 11.79 3.38
CA MET A 115 10.92 11.12 4.40
C MET A 115 12.42 11.30 4.15
N ARG A 116 12.88 11.29 2.91
CA ARG A 116 14.27 11.58 2.54
C ARG A 116 14.67 13.02 2.89
N GLU A 117 13.75 13.96 2.86
CA GLU A 117 13.94 15.36 3.29
C GLU A 117 13.87 15.52 4.83
N GLY A 118 13.62 14.44 5.58
CA GLY A 118 13.62 14.42 7.03
C GLY A 118 12.23 14.46 7.69
N ALA A 119 11.15 14.41 6.89
CA ALA A 119 9.80 14.29 7.42
C ALA A 119 9.55 12.91 8.02
N THR A 120 8.65 12.84 9.00
CA THR A 120 8.12 11.57 9.49
C THR A 120 7.18 10.95 8.42
N LEU A 121 6.86 9.65 8.56
CA LEU A 121 5.84 9.01 7.72
C LEU A 121 4.51 9.79 7.78
N GLU A 122 4.09 10.15 8.99
CA GLU A 122 2.85 10.88 9.23
C GLU A 122 2.84 12.24 8.54
N ASP A 123 3.93 13.01 8.63
CA ASP A 123 4.05 14.31 7.96
C ASP A 123 4.04 14.16 6.44
N GLY A 124 4.75 13.17 5.91
CA GLY A 124 4.73 12.85 4.48
C GLY A 124 3.33 12.47 3.97
N MET A 125 2.57 11.73 4.77
CA MET A 125 1.18 11.42 4.48
C MET A 125 0.29 12.66 4.54
N LYS A 126 0.41 13.50 5.57
CA LYS A 126 -0.36 14.77 5.68
C LYS A 126 -0.08 15.70 4.50
N GLU A 127 1.18 15.85 4.11
CA GLU A 127 1.55 16.66 2.95
C GLU A 127 1.01 16.09 1.64
N SER A 128 0.86 14.76 1.52
CA SER A 128 0.28 14.13 0.35
C SER A 128 -1.18 14.55 0.11
N LEU A 129 -1.95 14.83 1.17
CA LEU A 129 -3.36 15.24 1.06
C LEU A 129 -3.54 16.60 0.38
N THR A 130 -2.51 17.44 0.37
CA THR A 130 -2.51 18.74 -0.31
C THR A 130 -1.65 18.77 -1.57
N GLY A 131 -0.63 17.93 -1.65
CA GLY A 131 0.29 17.86 -2.79
C GLY A 131 -0.19 16.97 -3.93
N LEU A 132 -1.02 15.98 -3.63
CA LEU A 132 -1.64 15.09 -4.61
C LEU A 132 -3.08 15.55 -4.86
N ASP A 133 -3.46 15.59 -6.14
CA ASP A 133 -4.80 15.93 -6.57
C ASP A 133 -5.45 14.73 -7.24
N GLY A 134 -6.73 14.51 -6.92
CA GLY A 134 -7.47 13.37 -7.44
C GLY A 134 -8.46 12.80 -6.44
N VAL A 135 -8.96 11.62 -6.76
CA VAL A 135 -9.85 10.85 -5.90
C VAL A 135 -9.13 9.58 -5.48
N PHE A 136 -8.82 9.47 -4.20
CA PHE A 136 -7.99 8.37 -3.73
C PHE A 136 -8.27 7.94 -2.27
N THR A 137 -8.07 6.66 -2.04
CA THR A 137 -7.80 6.08 -0.73
C THR A 137 -6.56 5.23 -0.84
N TYR A 138 -5.59 5.39 0.05
CA TYR A 138 -4.40 4.55 0.06
C TYR A 138 -4.06 4.06 1.46
N PHE A 139 -3.41 2.91 1.52
CA PHE A 139 -2.73 2.41 2.70
C PHE A 139 -1.24 2.43 2.48
N VAL A 140 -0.51 2.76 3.54
CA VAL A 140 0.93 2.65 3.57
C VAL A 140 1.33 1.73 4.72
N ALA A 141 2.21 0.78 4.43
CA ALA A 141 2.81 -0.08 5.45
C ALA A 141 4.30 0.17 5.51
N THR A 142 4.81 0.27 6.71
CA THR A 142 6.24 0.18 7.03
C THR A 142 6.48 -1.07 7.86
N LYS A 143 7.69 -1.31 8.28
CA LYS A 143 7.99 -2.43 9.21
C LYS A 143 7.32 -2.27 10.58
N ASP A 144 7.02 -1.04 10.99
CA ASP A 144 6.55 -0.71 12.34
C ASP A 144 5.17 -0.04 12.36
N SER A 145 4.64 0.34 11.20
CA SER A 145 3.45 1.21 11.14
C SER A 145 2.55 0.87 9.96
N LEU A 146 1.27 1.05 10.18
CA LEU A 146 0.23 1.05 9.15
C LEU A 146 -0.45 2.42 9.15
N GLY A 147 -0.50 3.07 7.99
CA GLY A 147 -1.17 4.34 7.81
C GLY A 147 -2.24 4.27 6.73
N MET A 148 -3.25 5.12 6.85
CA MET A 148 -4.33 5.29 5.88
C MET A 148 -4.56 6.77 5.60
N ALA A 149 -4.82 7.10 4.35
CA ALA A 149 -5.28 8.43 3.96
C ALA A 149 -6.31 8.37 2.85
N LYS A 150 -7.22 9.34 2.85
CA LYS A 150 -8.23 9.57 1.82
C LYS A 150 -8.14 11.01 1.34
N ASP A 151 -8.50 11.23 0.08
CA ASP A 151 -8.72 12.59 -0.45
C ASP A 151 -9.84 13.33 0.31
N THR A 152 -9.88 14.65 0.16
CA THR A 152 -10.83 15.51 0.87
C THR A 152 -12.29 15.26 0.48
N MET A 153 -12.56 14.73 -0.70
CA MET A 153 -13.91 14.35 -1.15
C MET A 153 -14.35 13.00 -0.58
N ALA A 154 -13.38 12.20 -0.11
CA ALA A 154 -13.60 10.87 0.45
C ALA A 154 -14.46 9.94 -0.43
N ALA A 155 -14.39 10.10 -1.76
CA ALA A 155 -15.28 9.43 -2.71
C ALA A 155 -15.04 7.93 -2.84
N LYS A 156 -13.80 7.46 -2.58
CA LYS A 156 -13.52 6.02 -2.55
C LYS A 156 -13.96 5.43 -1.21
N PRO A 157 -14.71 4.32 -1.21
CA PRO A 157 -15.21 3.73 0.02
C PRO A 157 -14.08 3.23 0.91
N LEU A 158 -14.31 3.29 2.20
CA LEU A 158 -13.47 2.70 3.23
C LEU A 158 -14.34 2.38 4.44
N VAL A 159 -14.23 1.15 4.91
CA VAL A 159 -14.85 0.65 6.14
C VAL A 159 -13.74 0.37 7.14
N LEU A 160 -13.93 0.80 8.37
CA LEU A 160 -13.03 0.58 9.49
C LEU A 160 -13.74 -0.26 10.55
N TYR A 161 -13.07 -1.30 11.02
CA TYR A 161 -13.42 -2.04 12.23
C TYR A 161 -12.26 -1.93 13.22
N GLU A 162 -12.56 -1.65 14.46
CA GLU A 162 -11.58 -1.52 15.54
C GLU A 162 -12.06 -2.26 16.78
N SER A 163 -11.19 -3.05 17.37
CA SER A 163 -11.37 -3.70 18.65
C SER A 163 -10.05 -3.66 19.44
N ASP A 164 -10.08 -4.16 20.67
CA ASP A 164 -8.87 -4.18 21.53
C ASP A 164 -7.70 -4.96 20.91
N ASP A 165 -8.00 -5.97 20.09
CA ASP A 165 -6.99 -6.89 19.53
C ASP A 165 -6.75 -6.72 18.03
N LEU A 166 -7.64 -6.04 17.30
CA LEU A 166 -7.60 -5.99 15.84
C LEU A 166 -8.12 -4.67 15.29
N VAL A 167 -7.35 -4.10 14.36
CA VAL A 167 -7.83 -3.06 13.45
C VAL A 167 -7.90 -3.65 12.04
N ALA A 168 -9.06 -3.61 11.41
CA ALA A 168 -9.27 -4.05 10.04
C ALA A 168 -9.88 -2.94 9.20
N MET A 169 -9.34 -2.73 8.01
CA MET A 169 -9.81 -1.74 7.05
C MET A 169 -9.97 -2.37 5.67
N GLY A 170 -11.04 -2.00 4.99
CA GLY A 170 -11.31 -2.49 3.64
C GLY A 170 -12.15 -1.52 2.82
N SER A 171 -12.11 -1.65 1.50
CA SER A 171 -13.00 -0.90 0.61
C SER A 171 -14.46 -1.37 0.70
N GLU A 172 -14.69 -2.59 1.20
CA GLU A 172 -16.03 -3.16 1.35
C GLU A 172 -16.12 -3.91 2.67
N GLU A 173 -17.27 -3.79 3.35
CA GLU A 173 -17.56 -4.44 4.62
C GLU A 173 -17.46 -5.98 4.52
N ILE A 174 -17.84 -6.55 3.39
CA ILE A 174 -17.77 -8.00 3.15
C ILE A 174 -16.35 -8.55 3.31
N ALA A 175 -15.31 -7.75 3.02
CA ALA A 175 -13.93 -8.15 3.22
C ALA A 175 -13.62 -8.33 4.71
N ILE A 176 -14.09 -7.42 5.56
CA ILE A 176 -13.93 -7.49 7.02
C ILE A 176 -14.75 -8.65 7.58
N ARG A 177 -16.02 -8.80 7.17
CA ARG A 177 -16.90 -9.90 7.59
C ARG A 177 -16.36 -11.27 7.19
N SER A 178 -15.57 -11.38 6.15
CA SER A 178 -14.98 -12.65 5.74
C SER A 178 -13.93 -13.19 6.71
N ILE A 179 -13.30 -12.31 7.50
CA ILE A 179 -12.31 -12.67 8.51
C ILE A 179 -12.87 -12.61 9.94
N LEU A 180 -13.98 -11.90 10.14
CA LEU A 180 -14.69 -11.76 11.41
C LEU A 180 -16.10 -12.32 11.25
N PRO A 181 -16.36 -13.59 11.58
CA PRO A 181 -17.66 -14.25 11.36
C PRO A 181 -18.78 -13.78 12.29
N GLN A 182 -18.48 -12.96 13.28
CA GLN A 182 -19.43 -12.36 14.20
C GLN A 182 -20.12 -11.13 13.60
N GLU A 183 -21.24 -10.74 14.17
CA GLU A 183 -21.85 -9.46 13.85
C GLU A 183 -20.93 -8.31 14.30
N ILE A 184 -20.62 -7.40 13.39
CA ILE A 184 -19.69 -6.29 13.63
C ILE A 184 -20.39 -4.97 13.33
N ASP A 185 -20.21 -3.99 14.20
CA ASP A 185 -20.50 -2.58 13.91
C ASP A 185 -19.29 -1.95 13.22
N THR A 186 -19.53 -1.32 12.05
CA THR A 186 -18.49 -0.70 11.22
C THR A 186 -18.77 0.77 10.97
#